data_d4b0d8f6f4aef13430d53a674cad1269
#
_entry.id   d4b0d8f6f4aef13430d53a674cad1269
#
_cell.length_a   1.000
_cell.length_b   1.000
_cell.length_c   1.000
_cell.angle_alpha   90.00
_cell.angle_beta   90.00
_cell.angle_gamma   90.00
#
_symmetry.space_group_name_H-M   'P 1'
#
loop_
_entity.id
_entity.type
_entity.pdbx_description
1 polymer ?
#
loop_
_entity_poly.entity_id
_entity_poly.type
_entity_poly.pdbx_seq_one_letter_code
_entity_poly.pdbx_strand_id
1 'polypeptide(L)'
;SAERVAKWQPIKNINTNIQFIDIVKDEVEAIKDLEVIRLSFKFDVHYEPKNATISLEGLLFLNLDSNESKEVIKQWSKKKEVAESLRNAVVKFLWKKCNLKAFQLEEELNIPTHLQLPQISFKAQQ
;
A
#
# COMPACT_ATOMS: atom_id res chain seq x y z
N SER A 1 -23.14 -13.82 -17.99
CA SER A 1 -23.63 -14.84 -18.91
C SER A 1 -22.66 -16.02 -18.97
N ALA A 2 -23.13 -17.14 -19.45
CA ALA A 2 -22.29 -18.33 -19.58
C ALA A 2 -21.13 -18.08 -20.54
N GLU A 3 -21.38 -17.36 -21.59
CA GLU A 3 -20.33 -17.01 -22.54
C GLU A 3 -19.24 -16.15 -21.89
N ARG A 4 -19.63 -15.22 -21.08
CA ARG A 4 -18.69 -14.38 -20.37
C ARG A 4 -17.85 -15.23 -19.42
N VAL A 5 -18.47 -16.16 -18.72
CA VAL A 5 -17.76 -17.04 -17.82
C VAL A 5 -16.77 -17.90 -18.58
N ALA A 6 -17.18 -18.42 -19.76
CA ALA A 6 -16.30 -19.26 -20.57
C ALA A 6 -15.07 -18.50 -21.05
N LYS A 7 -15.19 -17.20 -21.28
CA LYS A 7 -14.07 -16.38 -21.70
C LYS A 7 -13.20 -15.88 -20.55
N TRP A 8 -13.67 -16.09 -19.36
CA TRP A 8 -12.96 -15.65 -18.17
C TRP A 8 -11.77 -16.56 -17.93
N GLN A 9 -10.58 -15.98 -18.03
CA GLN A 9 -9.37 -16.74 -17.76
C GLN A 9 -8.97 -16.54 -16.31
N PRO A 10 -8.57 -17.62 -15.64
CA PRO A 10 -8.07 -17.46 -14.27
C PRO A 10 -6.85 -16.58 -14.26
N ILE A 11 -6.78 -15.75 -13.25
CA ILE A 11 -5.64 -14.88 -13.04
C ILE A 11 -4.51 -15.72 -12.51
N LYS A 12 -3.42 -15.79 -13.26
CA LYS A 12 -2.27 -16.63 -12.90
C LYS A 12 -1.31 -15.91 -11.98
N ASN A 13 -1.14 -14.62 -12.20
CA ASN A 13 -0.21 -13.82 -11.43
C ASN A 13 -0.87 -12.54 -10.96
N ILE A 14 -0.72 -12.27 -9.68
CA ILE A 14 -1.16 -11.03 -9.09
C ILE A 14 0.06 -10.44 -8.41
N ASN A 15 0.48 -9.28 -8.87
CA ASN A 15 1.61 -8.58 -8.31
C ASN A 15 1.15 -7.34 -7.60
N THR A 16 1.68 -7.11 -6.43
CA THR A 16 1.40 -5.89 -5.68
C THR A 16 2.69 -5.12 -5.48
N ASN A 17 2.58 -3.81 -5.49
CA ASN A 17 3.74 -2.95 -5.34
C ASN A 17 3.36 -1.71 -4.55
N ILE A 18 4.22 -1.33 -3.63
CA ILE A 18 4.09 -0.08 -2.88
C ILE A 18 5.29 0.78 -3.24
N GLN A 19 5.00 1.99 -3.69
CA GLN A 19 6.03 2.93 -4.08
C GLN A 19 5.88 4.21 -3.27
N PHE A 20 6.96 4.67 -2.69
CA PHE A 20 7.00 5.98 -2.05
C PHE A 20 7.26 7.02 -3.12
N ILE A 21 6.37 8.00 -3.21
CA ILE A 21 6.43 9.02 -4.25
C ILE A 21 7.18 10.24 -3.75
N ASP A 22 6.89 10.66 -2.53
CA ASP A 22 7.51 11.85 -1.96
C ASP A 22 7.44 11.81 -0.44
N ILE A 23 8.40 12.45 0.19
CA ILE A 23 8.46 12.58 1.65
C ILE A 23 8.86 13.99 1.97
N VAL A 24 7.99 14.71 2.66
CA VAL A 24 8.25 16.10 3.02
C VAL A 24 7.82 16.34 4.46
N LYS A 25 8.40 17.35 5.07
CA LYS A 25 7.96 17.80 6.37
C LYS A 25 6.64 18.55 6.20
N ASP A 26 5.64 18.17 6.98
CA ASP A 26 4.36 18.85 6.93
C ASP A 26 4.38 20.08 7.85
N GLU A 27 3.66 21.12 7.42
CA GLU A 27 3.58 22.36 8.17
C GLU A 27 2.49 22.33 9.24
N VAL A 28 1.76 21.23 9.39
CA VAL A 28 0.73 21.15 10.42
C VAL A 28 1.39 21.20 11.79
N GLU A 29 0.66 21.76 12.75
CA GLU A 29 1.12 21.86 14.11
C GLU A 29 1.30 20.47 14.70
N ALA A 30 2.52 20.16 15.10
CA ALA A 30 2.87 18.85 15.59
C ALA A 30 2.50 18.71 17.07
N ILE A 31 2.38 17.47 17.51
CA ILE A 31 2.32 17.13 18.93
C ILE A 31 3.66 17.52 19.52
N LYS A 32 3.65 17.92 20.78
CA LYS A 32 4.85 18.36 21.48
C LYS A 32 6.04 17.44 21.23
N ASP A 33 7.16 18.03 20.85
CA ASP A 33 8.44 17.36 20.59
C ASP A 33 8.42 16.40 19.40
N LEU A 34 7.34 16.39 18.64
CA LEU A 34 7.25 15.58 17.42
C LEU A 34 7.06 16.46 16.21
N GLU A 35 7.57 15.99 15.10
CA GLU A 35 7.35 16.62 13.81
C GLU A 35 6.53 15.71 12.93
N VAL A 36 5.72 16.29 12.07
CA VAL A 36 4.88 15.53 11.15
C VAL A 36 5.57 15.45 9.80
N ILE A 37 5.75 14.23 9.33
CA ILE A 37 6.27 13.93 8.00
C ILE A 37 5.12 13.44 7.16
N ARG A 38 4.98 13.99 5.97
CA ARG A 38 3.97 13.56 5.02
C ARG A 38 4.63 12.71 3.95
N LEU A 39 4.17 11.47 3.86
CA LEU A 39 4.66 10.51 2.88
C LEU A 39 3.57 10.26 1.85
N SER A 40 3.88 10.52 0.59
CA SER A 40 2.99 10.22 -0.52
C SER A 40 3.34 8.85 -1.07
N PHE A 41 2.35 8.02 -1.30
CA PHE A 41 2.61 6.67 -1.76
C PHE A 41 1.63 6.27 -2.86
N LYS A 42 2.01 5.23 -3.58
CA LYS A 42 1.17 4.59 -4.57
C LYS A 42 1.20 3.09 -4.33
N PHE A 43 0.02 2.48 -4.29
CA PHE A 43 -0.14 1.05 -4.14
C PHE A 43 -0.81 0.52 -5.39
N ASP A 44 -0.18 -0.44 -6.05
CA ASP A 44 -0.69 -1.03 -7.28
C ASP A 44 -0.93 -2.51 -7.09
N VAL A 45 -2.06 -2.99 -7.61
CA VAL A 45 -2.34 -4.40 -7.76
C VAL A 45 -2.45 -4.67 -9.25
N HIS A 46 -1.57 -5.51 -9.74
CA HIS A 46 -1.46 -5.80 -11.16
C HIS A 46 -1.89 -7.23 -11.43
N TYR A 47 -2.81 -7.39 -12.33
CA TYR A 47 -3.39 -8.70 -12.67
C TYR A 47 -2.93 -9.16 -14.04
N GLU A 48 -2.42 -10.37 -14.10
CA GLU A 48 -2.03 -11.00 -15.35
C GLU A 48 -2.81 -12.29 -15.55
N PRO A 49 -3.16 -12.67 -16.77
CA PRO A 49 -2.80 -12.07 -18.04
C PRO A 49 -3.69 -10.95 -18.51
N LYS A 50 -4.70 -10.57 -17.78
CA LYS A 50 -5.67 -9.56 -18.21
C LYS A 50 -5.12 -8.16 -18.27
N ASN A 51 -3.95 -7.94 -17.76
CA ASN A 51 -3.29 -6.65 -17.78
C ASN A 51 -4.15 -5.54 -17.16
N ALA A 52 -4.84 -5.88 -16.10
CA ALA A 52 -5.62 -4.92 -15.33
C ALA A 52 -4.81 -4.45 -14.14
N THR A 53 -5.05 -3.22 -13.71
CA THR A 53 -4.36 -2.67 -12.56
C THR A 53 -5.34 -1.87 -11.71
N ILE A 54 -5.26 -2.07 -10.42
CA ILE A 54 -5.90 -1.18 -9.45
C ILE A 54 -4.79 -0.36 -8.80
N SER A 55 -4.92 0.95 -8.85
CA SER A 55 -3.96 1.86 -8.26
C SER A 55 -4.62 2.69 -7.19
N LEU A 56 -3.97 2.76 -6.04
CA LEU A 56 -4.40 3.61 -4.93
C LEU A 56 -3.26 4.56 -4.61
N GLU A 57 -3.58 5.84 -4.56
CA GLU A 57 -2.63 6.84 -4.13
C GLU A 57 -3.12 7.46 -2.83
N GLY A 58 -2.20 7.81 -1.97
CA GLY A 58 -2.58 8.38 -0.70
C GLY A 58 -1.44 9.05 0.02
N LEU A 59 -1.78 9.55 1.18
CA LEU A 59 -0.85 10.23 2.07
C LEU A 59 -0.82 9.51 3.40
N LEU A 60 0.36 9.39 3.96
CA LEU A 60 0.55 8.88 5.30
C LEU A 60 1.27 9.94 6.11
N PHE A 61 0.77 10.21 7.31
CA PHE A 61 1.38 11.19 8.21
C PHE A 61 2.06 10.45 9.34
N LEU A 62 3.34 10.75 9.52
CA LEU A 62 4.15 10.12 10.55
C LEU A 62 4.54 11.16 11.58
N ASN A 63 4.38 10.84 12.84
CA ASN A 63 4.88 11.67 13.94
C ASN A 63 6.24 11.13 14.36
N LEU A 64 7.28 11.89 14.11
CA LEU A 64 8.65 11.49 14.44
C LEU A 64 9.30 12.56 15.30
N ASP A 65 10.28 12.17 16.12
CA ASP A 65 11.04 13.18 16.82
C ASP A 65 11.89 13.97 15.84
N SER A 66 12.41 15.10 16.30
CA SER A 66 13.14 16.03 15.43
C SER A 66 14.35 15.37 14.75
N ASN A 67 15.07 14.52 15.47
CA ASN A 67 16.27 13.88 14.92
C ASN A 67 15.90 12.86 13.86
N GLU A 68 14.90 12.04 14.11
CA GLU A 68 14.42 11.07 13.13
C GLU A 68 13.87 11.77 11.89
N SER A 69 13.09 12.83 12.11
CA SER A 69 12.49 13.60 11.03
C SER A 69 13.57 14.15 10.09
N LYS A 70 14.59 14.76 10.66
CA LYS A 70 15.69 15.32 9.86
C LYS A 70 16.41 14.23 9.07
N GLU A 71 16.65 13.11 9.69
CA GLU A 71 17.33 12.01 9.03
C GLU A 71 16.52 11.44 7.88
N VAL A 72 15.22 11.26 8.09
CA VAL A 72 14.32 10.76 7.04
C VAL A 72 14.31 11.70 5.85
N ILE A 73 14.14 12.98 6.08
CA ILE A 73 14.13 13.99 5.01
C ILE A 73 15.46 14.02 4.28
N LYS A 74 16.56 13.95 5.02
CA LYS A 74 17.89 13.98 4.44
C LYS A 74 18.14 12.78 3.52
N GLN A 75 17.83 11.59 3.98
CA GLN A 75 18.02 10.39 3.17
C GLN A 75 17.14 10.40 1.92
N TRP A 76 15.90 10.82 2.07
CA TRP A 76 15.01 10.92 0.94
C TRP A 76 15.49 11.95 -0.08
N SER A 77 15.93 13.11 0.38
CA SER A 77 16.41 14.16 -0.52
C SER A 77 17.64 13.73 -1.29
N LYS A 78 18.54 12.99 -0.65
CA LYS A 78 19.80 12.60 -1.28
C LYS A 78 19.68 11.36 -2.15
N LYS A 79 18.98 10.33 -1.67
CA LYS A 79 19.01 9.01 -2.31
C LYS A 79 17.63 8.46 -2.65
N LYS A 80 16.57 9.16 -2.29
CA LYS A 80 15.20 8.65 -2.42
C LYS A 80 15.06 7.29 -1.70
N GLU A 81 15.68 7.20 -0.54
CA GLU A 81 15.66 5.98 0.28
C GLU A 81 15.15 6.30 1.67
N VAL A 82 14.64 5.28 2.33
CA VAL A 82 14.16 5.34 3.71
C VAL A 82 14.89 4.24 4.48
N ALA A 83 15.26 4.54 5.72
CA ALA A 83 15.91 3.55 6.57
C ALA A 83 15.07 2.27 6.65
N GLU A 84 15.73 1.13 6.61
CA GLU A 84 15.07 -0.16 6.49
C GLU A 84 14.01 -0.40 7.58
N SER A 85 14.31 -0.07 8.82
CA SER A 85 13.38 -0.30 9.92
C SER A 85 12.09 0.52 9.75
N LEU A 86 12.22 1.78 9.38
CA LEU A 86 11.06 2.64 9.15
C LEU A 86 10.31 2.19 7.90
N ARG A 87 11.04 1.87 6.85
CA ARG A 87 10.44 1.39 5.60
C ARG A 87 9.61 0.15 5.84
N ASN A 88 10.15 -0.82 6.57
CA ASN A 88 9.43 -2.06 6.86
C ASN A 88 8.16 -1.80 7.65
N ALA A 89 8.22 -0.93 8.65
CA ALA A 89 7.03 -0.60 9.44
C ALA A 89 5.97 0.09 8.60
N VAL A 90 6.38 1.04 7.76
CA VAL A 90 5.46 1.77 6.89
C VAL A 90 4.84 0.85 5.84
N VAL A 91 5.67 0.05 5.18
CA VAL A 91 5.20 -0.89 4.16
C VAL A 91 4.20 -1.88 4.76
N LYS A 92 4.50 -2.41 5.93
CA LYS A 92 3.60 -3.34 6.60
C LYS A 92 2.25 -2.69 6.91
N PHE A 93 2.26 -1.46 7.40
CA PHE A 93 1.05 -0.71 7.68
C PHE A 93 0.25 -0.44 6.41
N LEU A 94 0.91 0.05 5.37
CA LEU A 94 0.26 0.37 4.11
C LEU A 94 -0.26 -0.88 3.41
N TRP A 95 0.49 -1.96 3.48
CA TRP A 95 0.07 -3.24 2.92
C TRP A 95 -1.29 -3.64 3.48
N LYS A 96 -1.40 -3.59 4.80
CA LYS A 96 -2.66 -3.96 5.45
C LYS A 96 -3.82 -3.06 5.04
N LYS A 97 -3.60 -1.74 5.08
CA LYS A 97 -4.66 -0.78 4.76
C LYS A 97 -5.06 -0.80 3.29
N CYS A 98 -4.08 -0.85 2.41
CA CYS A 98 -4.33 -0.78 0.98
C CYS A 98 -4.93 -2.07 0.44
N ASN A 99 -4.57 -3.20 1.00
CA ASN A 99 -5.17 -4.46 0.58
C ASN A 99 -6.65 -4.49 0.90
N LEU A 100 -7.06 -3.98 2.05
CA LEU A 100 -8.48 -3.91 2.39
C LEU A 100 -9.22 -3.01 1.40
N LYS A 101 -8.65 -1.87 1.05
CA LYS A 101 -9.29 -0.96 0.10
C LYS A 101 -9.34 -1.57 -1.30
N ALA A 102 -8.29 -2.21 -1.72
CA ALA A 102 -8.25 -2.88 -3.02
C ALA A 102 -9.28 -4.01 -3.08
N PHE A 103 -9.43 -4.76 -1.99
CA PHE A 103 -10.44 -5.81 -1.90
C PHE A 103 -11.84 -5.24 -2.09
N GLN A 104 -12.15 -4.11 -1.47
CA GLN A 104 -13.43 -3.45 -1.64
C GLN A 104 -13.68 -3.04 -3.09
N LEU A 105 -12.66 -2.49 -3.75
CA LEU A 105 -12.76 -2.10 -5.14
C LEU A 105 -12.93 -3.31 -6.06
N GLU A 106 -12.24 -4.39 -5.77
CA GLU A 106 -12.41 -5.63 -6.53
C GLU A 106 -13.85 -6.13 -6.47
N GLU A 107 -14.46 -6.06 -5.29
CA GLU A 107 -15.86 -6.43 -5.13
C GLU A 107 -16.78 -5.53 -5.95
N GLU A 108 -16.56 -4.22 -5.89
CA GLU A 108 -17.38 -3.25 -6.60
C GLU A 108 -17.26 -3.38 -8.12
N LEU A 109 -16.09 -3.74 -8.61
CA LEU A 109 -15.81 -3.82 -10.04
C LEU A 109 -15.97 -5.23 -10.60
N ASN A 110 -16.33 -6.18 -9.77
CA ASN A 110 -16.43 -7.59 -10.16
C ASN A 110 -15.12 -8.13 -10.73
N ILE A 111 -14.01 -7.70 -10.15
CA ILE A 111 -12.68 -8.21 -10.49
C ILE A 111 -12.34 -9.28 -9.47
N PRO A 112 -11.68 -10.37 -9.89
CA PRO A 112 -11.24 -11.39 -8.93
C PRO A 112 -10.34 -10.80 -7.86
N THR A 113 -10.50 -11.28 -6.64
CA THR A 113 -9.72 -10.77 -5.53
C THR A 113 -8.25 -11.16 -5.66
N HIS A 114 -7.38 -10.27 -5.22
CA HIS A 114 -5.94 -10.53 -5.21
C HIS A 114 -5.49 -11.26 -3.95
N LEU A 115 -6.39 -11.42 -2.98
CA LEU A 115 -6.11 -12.11 -1.74
C LEU A 115 -7.00 -13.33 -1.61
N GLN A 116 -6.47 -14.37 -1.03
CA GLN A 116 -7.32 -15.47 -0.62
C GLN A 116 -8.12 -15.03 0.59
N LEU A 117 -9.40 -15.42 0.59
CA LEU A 117 -10.28 -14.93 1.63
C LEU A 117 -9.92 -15.52 2.99
N PRO A 118 -10.08 -14.75 4.04
CA PRO A 118 -9.69 -15.17 5.38
C PRO A 118 -10.38 -16.43 5.88
N GLN A 119 -11.51 -16.77 5.34
CA GLN A 119 -12.19 -17.99 5.78
C GLN A 119 -11.31 -19.22 5.62
N ILE A 120 -10.34 -19.18 4.72
CA ILE A 120 -9.37 -20.26 4.57
C ILE A 120 -8.49 -20.34 5.80
N SER A 121 -8.10 -19.21 6.31
CA SER A 121 -7.33 -19.13 7.55
C SER A 121 -8.15 -19.58 8.74
N PHE A 122 -9.44 -19.26 8.74
CA PHE A 122 -10.32 -19.64 9.84
C PHE A 122 -10.42 -21.16 9.98
N LYS A 123 -10.45 -21.86 8.87
CA LYS A 123 -10.47 -23.32 8.91
C LYS A 123 -9.22 -23.87 9.55
N ALA A 124 -8.10 -23.24 9.30
CA ALA A 124 -6.84 -23.68 9.89
C ALA A 124 -6.78 -23.41 11.39
N GLN A 125 -7.52 -22.42 11.85
CA GLN A 125 -7.54 -22.05 13.26
C GLN A 125 -8.44 -22.92 14.10
N GLN A 126 -9.29 -23.67 13.47
CA GLN A 126 -10.18 -24.59 14.17
C GLN A 126 -9.47 -25.89 14.51
#